data_e1a2d179212bcf2d8b7d980b63fb0f96
#
_entry.id   e1a2d179212bcf2d8b7d980b63fb0f96
#
_cell.length_a   1.000
_cell.length_b   1.000
_cell.length_c   1.000
_cell.angle_alpha   90.00
_cell.angle_beta   90.00
_cell.angle_gamma   90.00
#
_symmetry.space_group_name_H-M   'P 1'
#
loop_
_entity.id
_entity.type
_entity.pdbx_description
1 polymer ?
#
loop_
_entity_poly.entity_id
_entity_poly.type
_entity_poly.pdbx_seq_one_letter_code
_entity_poly.pdbx_strand_id
1 'polypeptide(L)'
;MVASISARKSVGAAVSYFKHMAHDEYYTGKGEAEAEADGEWDGRGAERLALEGPVSKADFEAALNGIDPKTGERLTQIGKSHAPGWDMTFSAPKSVSVMWALSPPADRKTIEAAHRQAVHAATTHLEDHHAFPRRGKGGAIREPVAGLTIARFHHHTSRDLDPQLHTHAFIFNTAPRRDGTWGSLVSRDLYKAQKQAGAVYREHLANQLERDGHAVERYGTGFSLKAIPRDIERAFSKRRQAIEQAADTYGYRTPKGMELAALRTRQAKRPRERAALFQAWQAEARTLGFDVARARQLQAQVGAQTQHVPARTHQARTRSPARILPSAQQLISAIAVASRASSSMQGVQIKLRQKAAERDQDRER
;
A
#
# COMPACT_ATOMS: atom_id res chain seq x y z
N MET A 1 0.86 9.12 0.80
CA MET A 1 -0.02 7.95 1.06
C MET A 1 0.70 6.74 0.51
N VAL A 2 0.90 5.69 1.29
CA VAL A 2 1.76 4.55 0.91
C VAL A 2 0.95 3.44 0.22
N ALA A 3 -0.33 3.30 0.56
CA ALA A 3 -1.26 2.44 -0.14
C ALA A 3 -2.51 3.23 -0.52
N SER A 4 -3.01 3.04 -1.73
CA SER A 4 -4.27 3.59 -2.22
C SER A 4 -5.07 2.51 -2.92
N ILE A 5 -6.40 2.62 -2.90
CA ILE A 5 -7.29 1.68 -3.58
C ILE A 5 -8.30 2.44 -4.44
N SER A 6 -8.51 1.98 -5.66
CA SER A 6 -9.50 2.54 -6.59
C SER A 6 -10.21 1.47 -7.39
N ALA A 7 -11.55 1.55 -7.47
CA ALA A 7 -12.34 0.63 -8.29
C ALA A 7 -12.21 0.96 -9.79
N ARG A 8 -12.25 -0.07 -10.63
CA ARG A 8 -12.51 0.09 -12.06
C ARG A 8 -14.01 -0.05 -12.31
N LYS A 9 -14.59 0.90 -13.05
CA LYS A 9 -16.06 0.99 -13.19
C LYS A 9 -16.63 0.04 -14.25
N SER A 10 -15.79 -0.42 -15.18
CA SER A 10 -16.21 -1.35 -16.25
C SER A 10 -15.01 -2.16 -16.74
N VAL A 11 -15.30 -3.27 -17.43
CA VAL A 11 -14.27 -4.10 -18.08
C VAL A 11 -13.47 -3.27 -19.10
N GLY A 12 -14.13 -2.49 -19.95
CA GLY A 12 -13.44 -1.62 -20.92
C GLY A 12 -12.49 -0.61 -20.27
N ALA A 13 -12.89 0.00 -19.13
CA ALA A 13 -12.02 0.88 -18.36
C ALA A 13 -10.84 0.13 -17.73
N ALA A 14 -11.03 -1.12 -17.31
CA ALA A 14 -9.97 -1.95 -16.76
C ALA A 14 -9.00 -2.42 -17.85
N VAL A 15 -9.48 -2.78 -19.03
CA VAL A 15 -8.64 -3.15 -20.19
C VAL A 15 -7.82 -1.95 -20.69
N SER A 16 -8.44 -0.77 -20.78
CA SER A 16 -7.71 0.46 -21.12
C SER A 16 -6.63 0.76 -20.06
N TYR A 17 -6.95 0.52 -18.80
CA TYR A 17 -6.01 0.69 -17.70
C TYR A 17 -4.87 -0.33 -17.75
N PHE A 18 -5.16 -1.60 -18.11
CA PHE A 18 -4.13 -2.62 -18.32
C PHE A 18 -3.08 -2.17 -19.34
N LYS A 19 -3.50 -1.61 -20.46
CA LYS A 19 -2.56 -1.08 -21.48
C LYS A 19 -1.62 -0.02 -20.92
N HIS A 20 -2.10 0.77 -19.96
CA HIS A 20 -1.27 1.78 -19.29
C HIS A 20 -0.37 1.22 -18.20
N MET A 21 -0.67 0.03 -17.66
CA MET A 21 0.14 -0.63 -16.62
C MET A 21 1.15 -1.60 -17.21
N ALA A 22 0.76 -2.36 -18.23
CA ALA A 22 1.63 -3.33 -18.90
C ALA A 22 2.69 -2.67 -19.79
N HIS A 23 2.43 -1.45 -20.24
CA HIS A 23 3.42 -0.63 -20.93
C HIS A 23 3.70 0.58 -20.06
N ASP A 24 4.87 0.65 -19.45
CA ASP A 24 5.30 1.91 -18.89
C ASP A 24 5.56 2.88 -20.04
N GLU A 25 4.52 3.69 -20.35
CA GLU A 25 4.59 4.70 -21.40
C GLU A 25 5.66 5.78 -21.14
N TYR A 26 6.44 5.64 -20.06
CA TYR A 26 7.57 6.50 -19.75
C TYR A 26 8.87 6.06 -20.43
N TYR A 27 8.93 4.81 -20.93
CA TYR A 27 10.11 4.30 -21.60
C TYR A 27 9.91 4.18 -23.12
N THR A 28 10.79 4.80 -23.89
CA THR A 28 10.88 4.62 -25.34
C THR A 28 12.20 3.93 -25.64
N GLY A 29 12.17 2.64 -25.95
CA GLY A 29 13.33 1.88 -26.42
C GLY A 29 12.83 0.75 -27.30
N LYS A 30 13.02 0.88 -28.61
CA LYS A 30 12.95 -0.27 -29.53
C LYS A 30 14.21 -1.09 -29.29
N GLY A 31 14.12 -2.16 -28.49
CA GLY A 31 15.20 -3.13 -28.41
C GLY A 31 15.60 -3.64 -27.04
N GLU A 32 15.15 -3.05 -25.95
CA GLU A 32 15.42 -3.61 -24.62
C GLU A 32 14.26 -4.52 -24.22
N ALA A 33 14.51 -5.83 -24.28
CA ALA A 33 13.66 -6.89 -23.72
C ALA A 33 13.52 -6.84 -22.18
N GLU A 34 13.97 -5.77 -21.58
CA GLU A 34 13.78 -5.37 -20.18
C GLU A 34 12.83 -4.18 -20.07
N ALA A 35 11.82 -4.12 -20.94
CA ALA A 35 10.60 -3.39 -20.63
C ALA A 35 10.18 -3.80 -19.22
N GLU A 36 9.82 -2.86 -18.35
CA GLU A 36 9.29 -3.16 -17.03
C GLU A 36 8.39 -4.37 -17.16
N ALA A 37 8.71 -5.43 -16.42
CA ALA A 37 8.25 -6.77 -16.69
C ALA A 37 6.75 -6.76 -16.94
N ASP A 38 6.34 -7.34 -18.04
CA ASP A 38 4.96 -7.75 -18.25
C ASP A 38 4.44 -8.19 -16.89
N GLY A 39 3.37 -7.57 -16.38
CA GLY A 39 2.92 -7.81 -15.00
C GLY A 39 3.02 -9.27 -14.59
N GLU A 40 3.09 -9.53 -13.31
CA GLU A 40 3.18 -10.89 -12.77
C GLU A 40 1.90 -11.27 -12.02
N TRP A 41 1.51 -12.54 -12.11
CA TRP A 41 0.38 -13.07 -11.36
C TRP A 41 0.74 -13.30 -9.88
N ASP A 42 -0.24 -13.13 -8.98
CA ASP A 42 -0.09 -13.30 -7.53
C ASP A 42 -1.39 -13.76 -6.88
N GLY A 43 -1.27 -14.37 -5.72
CA GLY A 43 -2.38 -14.85 -4.90
C GLY A 43 -2.85 -16.25 -5.25
N ARG A 44 -3.37 -16.95 -4.24
CA ARG A 44 -3.82 -18.36 -4.36
C ARG A 44 -4.97 -18.56 -5.37
N GLY A 45 -5.70 -17.51 -5.70
CA GLY A 45 -6.69 -17.57 -6.78
C GLY A 45 -6.07 -17.66 -8.16
N ALA A 46 -4.95 -16.96 -8.40
CA ALA A 46 -4.17 -17.09 -9.62
C ALA A 46 -3.54 -18.49 -9.73
N GLU A 47 -2.95 -19.00 -8.65
CA GLU A 47 -2.42 -20.37 -8.58
C GLU A 47 -3.47 -21.44 -8.95
N ARG A 48 -4.70 -21.30 -8.44
CA ARG A 48 -5.83 -22.19 -8.76
C ARG A 48 -6.24 -22.17 -10.24
N LEU A 49 -6.01 -21.06 -10.91
CA LEU A 49 -6.25 -20.89 -12.35
C LEU A 49 -5.01 -21.24 -13.20
N ALA A 50 -3.96 -21.78 -12.58
CA ALA A 50 -2.66 -22.05 -13.22
C ALA A 50 -2.13 -20.83 -14.00
N LEU A 51 -2.30 -19.62 -13.43
CA LEU A 51 -1.80 -18.38 -13.97
C LEU A 51 -0.41 -18.13 -13.42
N GLU A 52 0.58 -18.27 -14.26
CA GLU A 52 2.00 -18.12 -13.94
C GLU A 52 2.70 -17.24 -14.97
N GLY A 53 3.82 -16.62 -14.55
CA GLY A 53 4.64 -15.79 -15.43
C GLY A 53 4.00 -14.46 -15.80
N PRO A 54 4.29 -13.92 -17.00
CA PRO A 54 3.82 -12.63 -17.45
C PRO A 54 2.30 -12.57 -17.61
N VAL A 55 1.71 -11.43 -17.25
CA VAL A 55 0.26 -11.19 -17.41
C VAL A 55 -0.04 -10.85 -18.85
N SER A 56 -0.58 -11.82 -19.61
CA SER A 56 -1.03 -11.56 -20.97
C SER A 56 -2.31 -10.71 -20.99
N LYS A 57 -2.50 -9.94 -22.05
CA LYS A 57 -3.74 -9.18 -22.26
C LYS A 57 -4.97 -10.10 -22.32
N ALA A 58 -4.86 -11.24 -22.98
CA ALA A 58 -5.96 -12.19 -23.14
C ALA A 58 -6.36 -12.79 -21.79
N ASP A 59 -5.39 -13.24 -20.97
CA ASP A 59 -5.66 -13.78 -19.63
C ASP A 59 -6.26 -12.72 -18.71
N PHE A 60 -5.74 -11.47 -18.76
CA PHE A 60 -6.27 -10.36 -17.99
C PHE A 60 -7.73 -10.05 -18.37
N GLU A 61 -8.05 -9.98 -19.67
CA GLU A 61 -9.42 -9.75 -20.16
C GLU A 61 -10.37 -10.89 -19.79
N ALA A 62 -9.93 -12.15 -19.86
CA ALA A 62 -10.71 -13.30 -19.45
C ALA A 62 -11.04 -13.23 -17.95
N ALA A 63 -10.04 -12.99 -17.11
CA ALA A 63 -10.23 -12.86 -15.66
C ALA A 63 -11.16 -11.70 -15.28
N LEU A 64 -11.10 -10.54 -15.98
CA LEU A 64 -12.03 -9.41 -15.81
C LEU A 64 -13.47 -9.80 -16.08
N ASN A 65 -13.68 -10.72 -17.04
CA ASN A 65 -14.99 -11.22 -17.43
C ASN A 65 -15.45 -12.44 -16.62
N GLY A 66 -14.72 -12.81 -15.55
CA GLY A 66 -15.05 -13.96 -14.73
C GLY A 66 -14.99 -15.27 -15.49
N ILE A 67 -14.07 -15.37 -16.42
CA ILE A 67 -13.78 -16.54 -17.24
C ILE A 67 -12.40 -17.08 -16.83
N ASP A 68 -12.28 -18.39 -16.72
CA ASP A 68 -11.00 -19.05 -16.53
C ASP A 68 -10.13 -18.86 -17.80
N PRO A 69 -8.98 -18.21 -17.71
CA PRO A 69 -8.14 -17.94 -18.87
C PRO A 69 -7.57 -19.20 -19.56
N LYS A 70 -7.48 -20.32 -18.83
CA LYS A 70 -6.91 -21.57 -19.37
C LYS A 70 -7.96 -22.46 -20.00
N THR A 71 -9.14 -22.57 -19.37
CA THR A 71 -10.19 -23.49 -19.83
C THR A 71 -11.29 -22.79 -20.66
N GLY A 72 -11.41 -21.47 -20.54
CA GLY A 72 -12.51 -20.70 -21.14
C GLY A 72 -13.84 -20.86 -20.38
N GLU A 73 -13.87 -21.60 -19.29
CA GLU A 73 -15.07 -21.82 -18.51
C GLU A 73 -15.48 -20.59 -17.70
N ARG A 74 -16.77 -20.41 -17.52
CA ARG A 74 -17.30 -19.30 -16.72
C ARG A 74 -17.21 -19.61 -15.24
N LEU A 75 -16.38 -18.85 -14.51
CA LEU A 75 -16.20 -18.97 -13.07
C LEU A 75 -17.36 -18.35 -12.27
N THR A 76 -17.88 -17.20 -12.74
CA THR A 76 -18.98 -16.50 -12.07
C THR A 76 -19.84 -15.75 -13.07
N GLN A 77 -21.11 -15.54 -12.73
CA GLN A 77 -21.99 -14.68 -13.53
C GLN A 77 -21.69 -13.21 -13.24
N ILE A 78 -21.45 -12.46 -14.30
CA ILE A 78 -21.20 -11.03 -14.27
C ILE A 78 -22.48 -10.28 -14.60
N GLY A 79 -22.97 -9.47 -13.65
CA GLY A 79 -24.13 -8.59 -13.89
C GLY A 79 -23.73 -7.31 -14.65
N LYS A 80 -24.73 -6.59 -15.19
CA LYS A 80 -24.51 -5.35 -15.97
C LYS A 80 -23.73 -4.25 -15.23
N SER A 81 -23.82 -4.21 -13.90
CA SER A 81 -23.13 -3.23 -13.03
C SER A 81 -21.92 -3.83 -12.30
N HIS A 82 -21.33 -4.88 -12.84
CA HIS A 82 -20.17 -5.52 -12.25
C HIS A 82 -18.93 -4.59 -12.26
N ALA A 83 -18.33 -4.40 -11.09
CA ALA A 83 -17.00 -3.81 -11.00
C ALA A 83 -15.96 -4.92 -11.24
N PRO A 84 -15.12 -4.85 -12.30
CA PRO A 84 -14.21 -5.95 -12.65
C PRO A 84 -13.09 -6.16 -11.64
N GLY A 85 -12.77 -5.15 -10.83
CA GLY A 85 -11.74 -5.24 -9.80
C GLY A 85 -11.31 -3.91 -9.24
N TRP A 86 -10.27 -3.95 -8.42
CA TRP A 86 -9.68 -2.81 -7.74
C TRP A 86 -8.18 -2.78 -7.95
N ASP A 87 -7.67 -1.59 -8.25
CA ASP A 87 -6.25 -1.33 -8.24
C ASP A 87 -5.84 -0.87 -6.83
N MET A 88 -5.02 -1.66 -6.15
CA MET A 88 -4.36 -1.28 -4.91
C MET A 88 -2.90 -0.96 -5.22
N THR A 89 -2.53 0.30 -5.09
CA THR A 89 -1.18 0.77 -5.39
C THR A 89 -0.36 0.85 -4.11
N PHE A 90 0.81 0.22 -4.08
CA PHE A 90 1.79 0.30 -3.01
C PHE A 90 2.99 1.13 -3.48
N SER A 91 3.34 2.17 -2.73
CA SER A 91 4.47 3.06 -3.09
C SER A 91 5.53 3.05 -1.99
N ALA A 92 6.78 2.85 -2.39
CA ALA A 92 7.91 2.95 -1.48
C ALA A 92 8.09 4.38 -0.97
N PRO A 93 8.64 4.57 0.25
CA PRO A 93 9.10 5.88 0.70
C PRO A 93 10.03 6.54 -0.31
N LYS A 94 10.03 7.87 -0.36
CA LYS A 94 10.84 8.61 -1.33
C LYS A 94 12.33 8.31 -1.18
N SER A 95 12.83 8.22 0.04
CA SER A 95 14.23 7.85 0.31
C SER A 95 14.61 6.51 -0.31
N VAL A 96 13.72 5.50 -0.25
CA VAL A 96 13.95 4.19 -0.88
C VAL A 96 14.02 4.32 -2.40
N SER A 97 13.09 5.07 -3.00
CA SER A 97 13.06 5.29 -4.45
C SER A 97 14.28 6.06 -4.95
N VAL A 98 14.74 7.06 -4.19
CA VAL A 98 15.95 7.83 -4.50
C VAL A 98 17.20 6.95 -4.34
N MET A 99 17.30 6.18 -3.25
CA MET A 99 18.39 5.23 -3.05
C MET A 99 18.46 4.25 -4.22
N TRP A 100 17.35 3.66 -4.61
CA TRP A 100 17.26 2.77 -5.76
C TRP A 100 17.78 3.45 -7.05
N ALA A 101 17.28 4.64 -7.37
CA ALA A 101 17.63 5.36 -8.60
C ALA A 101 19.12 5.69 -8.72
N LEU A 102 19.74 5.99 -7.58
CA LEU A 102 21.14 6.42 -7.54
C LEU A 102 22.12 5.27 -7.28
N SER A 103 21.63 4.06 -6.96
CA SER A 103 22.46 2.88 -6.68
C SER A 103 22.95 2.19 -7.96
N PRO A 104 24.05 1.42 -7.90
CA PRO A 104 24.48 0.54 -8.98
C PRO A 104 23.44 -0.53 -9.33
N PRO A 105 23.51 -1.16 -10.51
CA PRO A 105 22.51 -2.13 -10.96
C PRO A 105 22.26 -3.31 -10.01
N ALA A 106 23.29 -3.84 -9.36
CA ALA A 106 23.15 -4.96 -8.41
C ALA A 106 22.28 -4.56 -7.21
N ASP A 107 22.57 -3.39 -6.61
CA ASP A 107 21.84 -2.90 -5.44
C ASP A 107 20.41 -2.49 -5.80
N ARG A 108 20.18 -1.97 -7.02
CA ARG A 108 18.83 -1.71 -7.52
C ARG A 108 17.97 -2.97 -7.52
N LYS A 109 18.53 -4.10 -8.01
CA LYS A 109 17.82 -5.40 -8.02
C LYS A 109 17.46 -5.85 -6.60
N THR A 110 18.35 -5.64 -5.62
CA THR A 110 18.08 -5.98 -4.21
C THR A 110 16.94 -5.13 -3.65
N ILE A 111 16.94 -3.81 -3.90
CA ILE A 111 15.88 -2.90 -3.43
C ILE A 111 14.55 -3.22 -4.13
N GLU A 112 14.56 -3.53 -5.44
CA GLU A 112 13.37 -3.97 -6.18
C GLU A 112 12.81 -5.28 -5.61
N ALA A 113 13.67 -6.26 -5.30
CA ALA A 113 13.27 -7.52 -4.69
C ALA A 113 12.63 -7.31 -3.32
N ALA A 114 13.21 -6.45 -2.47
CA ALA A 114 12.65 -6.07 -1.18
C ALA A 114 11.26 -5.43 -1.33
N HIS A 115 11.10 -4.53 -2.32
CA HIS A 115 9.81 -3.91 -2.64
C HIS A 115 8.77 -4.95 -3.08
N ARG A 116 9.12 -5.85 -4.00
CA ARG A 116 8.22 -6.93 -4.50
C ARG A 116 7.78 -7.86 -3.37
N GLN A 117 8.71 -8.28 -2.51
CA GLN A 117 8.40 -9.13 -1.35
C GLN A 117 7.47 -8.43 -0.37
N ALA A 118 7.67 -7.13 -0.11
CA ALA A 118 6.79 -6.35 0.75
C ALA A 118 5.38 -6.19 0.17
N VAL A 119 5.26 -6.03 -1.14
CA VAL A 119 3.95 -6.02 -1.83
C VAL A 119 3.27 -7.39 -1.69
N HIS A 120 3.99 -8.48 -1.95
CA HIS A 120 3.47 -9.83 -1.79
C HIS A 120 2.98 -10.08 -0.36
N ALA A 121 3.74 -9.71 0.67
CA ALA A 121 3.32 -9.83 2.05
C ALA A 121 2.02 -9.05 2.34
N ALA A 122 1.86 -7.86 1.77
CA ALA A 122 0.65 -7.05 1.94
C ALA A 122 -0.55 -7.63 1.19
N THR A 123 -0.37 -8.19 0.00
CA THR A 123 -1.45 -8.86 -0.77
C THR A 123 -1.86 -10.17 -0.12
N THR A 124 -0.93 -10.96 0.40
CA THR A 124 -1.20 -12.17 1.20
C THR A 124 -1.98 -11.83 2.47
N HIS A 125 -1.60 -10.76 3.18
CA HIS A 125 -2.34 -10.31 4.35
C HIS A 125 -3.79 -9.92 4.02
N LEU A 126 -4.03 -9.27 2.88
CA LEU A 126 -5.40 -8.97 2.42
C LEU A 126 -6.17 -10.25 2.13
N GLU A 127 -5.54 -11.20 1.46
CA GLU A 127 -6.13 -12.48 1.10
C GLU A 127 -6.55 -13.27 2.35
N ASP A 128 -5.67 -13.34 3.36
CA ASP A 128 -5.90 -14.12 4.56
C ASP A 128 -6.93 -13.51 5.52
N HIS A 129 -7.01 -12.18 5.59
CA HIS A 129 -7.73 -11.53 6.68
C HIS A 129 -8.85 -10.59 6.23
N HIS A 130 -8.85 -10.12 4.98
CA HIS A 130 -9.73 -9.04 4.55
C HIS A 130 -10.50 -9.28 3.26
N ALA A 131 -10.32 -10.45 2.64
CA ALA A 131 -11.02 -10.83 1.43
C ALA A 131 -12.15 -11.82 1.74
N PHE A 132 -13.38 -11.44 1.36
CA PHE A 132 -14.58 -12.23 1.59
C PHE A 132 -15.39 -12.28 0.30
N PRO A 133 -15.73 -13.49 -0.21
CA PRO A 133 -16.60 -13.59 -1.36
C PRO A 133 -18.05 -13.31 -0.93
N ARG A 134 -18.82 -12.75 -1.84
CA ARG A 134 -20.28 -12.60 -1.61
C ARG A 134 -20.94 -13.96 -1.60
N ARG A 135 -21.65 -14.28 -0.52
CA ARG A 135 -22.43 -15.51 -0.36
C ARG A 135 -23.71 -15.23 0.39
N GLY A 136 -24.80 -15.90 -0.01
CA GLY A 136 -26.14 -15.67 0.53
C GLY A 136 -26.75 -14.34 0.09
N LYS A 137 -27.97 -14.06 0.53
CA LYS A 137 -28.71 -12.83 0.21
C LYS A 137 -27.94 -11.60 0.72
N GLY A 138 -27.58 -10.70 -0.20
CA GLY A 138 -26.83 -9.49 0.14
C GLY A 138 -25.38 -9.70 0.63
N GLY A 139 -24.81 -10.93 0.53
CA GLY A 139 -23.49 -11.24 1.07
C GLY A 139 -23.48 -11.45 2.59
N ALA A 140 -24.59 -11.94 3.16
CA ALA A 140 -24.74 -12.13 4.59
C ALA A 140 -23.84 -13.21 5.18
N ILE A 141 -23.45 -14.21 4.38
CA ILE A 141 -22.58 -15.29 4.83
C ILE A 141 -21.12 -14.80 4.71
N ARG A 142 -20.43 -14.75 5.85
CA ARG A 142 -19.04 -14.31 5.98
C ARG A 142 -18.12 -15.53 6.07
N GLU A 143 -17.43 -15.81 5.00
CA GLU A 143 -16.36 -16.82 4.94
C GLU A 143 -15.14 -16.19 4.28
N PRO A 144 -13.91 -16.52 4.68
CA PRO A 144 -12.71 -16.07 3.96
C PRO A 144 -12.67 -16.65 2.54
N VAL A 145 -12.08 -15.94 1.60
CA VAL A 145 -11.77 -16.49 0.27
C VAL A 145 -10.83 -17.69 0.39
N ALA A 146 -10.83 -18.58 -0.59
CA ALA A 146 -9.79 -19.58 -0.74
C ALA A 146 -8.54 -19.03 -1.43
N GLY A 147 -8.64 -17.82 -1.99
CA GLY A 147 -7.56 -17.09 -2.63
C GLY A 147 -8.05 -15.81 -3.31
N LEU A 148 -7.12 -14.91 -3.64
CA LEU A 148 -7.32 -13.77 -4.52
C LEU A 148 -6.61 -14.03 -5.85
N THR A 149 -7.20 -13.56 -6.96
CA THR A 149 -6.51 -13.46 -8.24
C THR A 149 -6.02 -12.01 -8.36
N ILE A 150 -4.71 -11.83 -8.48
CA ILE A 150 -4.06 -10.52 -8.51
C ILE A 150 -3.08 -10.46 -9.68
N ALA A 151 -3.06 -9.34 -10.39
CA ALA A 151 -2.02 -8.99 -11.35
C ALA A 151 -1.21 -7.82 -10.82
N ARG A 152 0.11 -7.97 -10.69
CA ARG A 152 1.02 -6.93 -10.18
C ARG A 152 1.81 -6.31 -11.33
N PHE A 153 1.87 -4.99 -11.36
CA PHE A 153 2.63 -4.21 -12.34
C PHE A 153 3.58 -3.28 -11.58
N HIS A 154 4.87 -3.40 -11.85
CA HIS A 154 5.92 -2.65 -11.15
C HIS A 154 6.33 -1.45 -11.96
N HIS A 155 6.24 -0.26 -11.35
CA HIS A 155 6.63 0.99 -11.97
C HIS A 155 7.67 1.72 -11.13
N HIS A 156 8.49 2.52 -11.80
CA HIS A 156 9.69 3.12 -11.19
C HIS A 156 9.70 4.65 -11.20
N THR A 157 8.77 5.29 -11.90
CA THR A 157 8.76 6.74 -12.09
C THR A 157 7.44 7.39 -11.71
N SER A 158 7.50 8.62 -11.22
CA SER A 158 6.34 9.50 -11.09
C SER A 158 6.00 10.14 -12.44
N ARG A 159 4.84 10.84 -12.52
CA ARG A 159 4.46 11.61 -13.72
C ARG A 159 5.43 12.72 -14.09
N ASP A 160 6.13 13.26 -13.11
CA ASP A 160 7.11 14.32 -13.29
C ASP A 160 8.53 13.73 -13.42
N LEU A 161 8.62 12.44 -13.77
CA LEU A 161 9.85 11.68 -14.01
C LEU A 161 10.80 11.60 -12.80
N ASP A 162 10.30 11.79 -11.59
CA ASP A 162 11.06 11.50 -10.38
C ASP A 162 11.12 9.99 -10.11
N PRO A 163 12.18 9.50 -9.44
CA PRO A 163 12.23 8.11 -8.97
C PRO A 163 11.05 7.83 -8.04
N GLN A 164 10.29 6.81 -8.34
CA GLN A 164 9.13 6.41 -7.55
C GLN A 164 8.84 4.93 -7.73
N LEU A 165 9.43 4.09 -6.88
CA LEU A 165 9.09 2.67 -6.84
C LEU A 165 7.65 2.50 -6.37
N HIS A 166 6.81 1.90 -7.21
CA HIS A 166 5.45 1.57 -6.83
C HIS A 166 4.94 0.37 -7.63
N THR A 167 4.01 -0.35 -7.04
CA THR A 167 3.36 -1.50 -7.66
C THR A 167 1.87 -1.31 -7.65
N HIS A 168 1.27 -1.47 -8.81
CA HIS A 168 -0.16 -1.62 -8.97
C HIS A 168 -0.53 -3.09 -8.80
N ALA A 169 -1.25 -3.44 -7.75
CA ALA A 169 -1.82 -4.76 -7.51
C ALA A 169 -3.29 -4.73 -7.91
N PHE A 170 -3.61 -5.23 -9.09
CA PHE A 170 -4.99 -5.31 -9.56
C PHE A 170 -5.65 -6.56 -9.02
N ILE A 171 -6.60 -6.38 -8.09
CA ILE A 171 -7.37 -7.44 -7.45
C ILE A 171 -8.63 -7.67 -8.28
N PHE A 172 -8.75 -8.84 -8.89
CA PHE A 172 -9.94 -9.20 -9.68
C PHE A 172 -11.15 -9.43 -8.78
N ASN A 173 -12.34 -9.02 -9.25
CA ASN A 173 -13.59 -9.21 -8.52
C ASN A 173 -14.19 -10.61 -8.75
N THR A 174 -13.33 -11.60 -8.77
CA THR A 174 -13.68 -13.01 -8.90
C THR A 174 -12.74 -13.80 -8.00
N ALA A 175 -13.29 -14.45 -6.98
CA ALA A 175 -12.49 -15.16 -5.99
C ALA A 175 -13.06 -16.55 -5.71
N PRO A 176 -12.20 -17.57 -5.54
CA PRO A 176 -12.62 -18.93 -5.18
C PRO A 176 -13.11 -18.97 -3.73
N ARG A 177 -14.17 -19.72 -3.51
CA ARG A 177 -14.68 -20.10 -2.20
C ARG A 177 -14.08 -21.43 -1.75
N ARG A 178 -14.22 -21.77 -0.48
CA ARG A 178 -13.71 -23.02 0.07
C ARG A 178 -14.39 -24.28 -0.50
N ASP A 179 -15.61 -24.14 -0.98
CA ASP A 179 -16.37 -25.23 -1.64
C ASP A 179 -16.04 -25.42 -3.12
N GLY A 180 -15.04 -24.69 -3.64
CA GLY A 180 -14.59 -24.75 -5.04
C GLY A 180 -15.38 -23.84 -5.98
N THR A 181 -16.52 -23.26 -5.57
CA THR A 181 -17.26 -22.31 -6.38
C THR A 181 -16.59 -20.95 -6.38
N TRP A 182 -16.92 -20.09 -7.34
CA TRP A 182 -16.39 -18.74 -7.45
C TRP A 182 -17.46 -17.68 -7.18
N GLY A 183 -17.04 -16.50 -6.74
CA GLY A 183 -17.95 -15.39 -6.50
C GLY A 183 -17.28 -14.04 -6.46
N SER A 184 -18.07 -12.98 -6.57
CA SER A 184 -17.59 -11.61 -6.44
C SER A 184 -17.20 -11.27 -5.00
N LEU A 185 -16.27 -10.33 -4.82
CA LEU A 185 -15.78 -9.89 -3.51
C LEU A 185 -16.69 -8.84 -2.84
N VAL A 186 -16.61 -8.78 -1.52
CA VAL A 186 -17.18 -7.68 -0.71
C VAL A 186 -16.20 -6.51 -0.69
N SER A 187 -16.39 -5.55 -1.58
CA SER A 187 -15.47 -4.42 -1.77
C SER A 187 -15.22 -3.59 -0.51
N ARG A 188 -16.25 -3.41 0.34
CA ARG A 188 -16.14 -2.59 1.56
C ARG A 188 -15.00 -3.01 2.47
N ASP A 189 -14.71 -4.31 2.55
CA ASP A 189 -13.68 -4.83 3.43
C ASP A 189 -12.28 -4.55 2.88
N LEU A 190 -12.10 -4.63 1.56
CA LEU A 190 -10.85 -4.22 0.89
C LEU A 190 -10.53 -2.73 1.12
N TYR A 191 -11.55 -1.85 1.03
CA TYR A 191 -11.35 -0.43 1.31
C TYR A 191 -10.98 -0.18 2.78
N LYS A 192 -11.59 -0.88 3.73
CA LYS A 192 -11.26 -0.78 5.16
C LYS A 192 -9.85 -1.27 5.45
N ALA A 193 -9.41 -2.31 4.76
CA ALA A 193 -8.09 -2.92 4.94
C ALA A 193 -6.93 -2.12 4.33
N GLN A 194 -7.21 -1.13 3.46
CA GLN A 194 -6.18 -0.36 2.75
C GLN A 194 -5.06 0.16 3.66
N LYS A 195 -5.41 0.77 4.81
CA LYS A 195 -4.41 1.32 5.73
C LYS A 195 -3.57 0.22 6.38
N GLN A 196 -4.19 -0.90 6.70
CA GLN A 196 -3.52 -2.04 7.32
C GLN A 196 -2.60 -2.73 6.33
N ALA A 197 -3.05 -2.98 5.09
CA ALA A 197 -2.19 -3.48 4.02
C ALA A 197 -0.98 -2.57 3.77
N GLY A 198 -1.18 -1.25 3.80
CA GLY A 198 -0.09 -0.28 3.71
C GLY A 198 0.85 -0.31 4.91
N ALA A 199 0.39 -0.68 6.11
CA ALA A 199 1.25 -0.86 7.28
C ALA A 199 2.11 -2.13 7.16
N VAL A 200 1.48 -3.26 6.77
CA VAL A 200 2.18 -4.53 6.50
C VAL A 200 3.27 -4.34 5.44
N TYR A 201 2.91 -3.70 4.31
CA TYR A 201 3.87 -3.38 3.26
C TYR A 201 5.09 -2.62 3.80
N ARG A 202 4.87 -1.53 4.56
CA ARG A 202 5.97 -0.70 5.10
C ARG A 202 6.85 -1.48 6.05
N GLU A 203 6.25 -2.25 6.94
CA GLU A 203 6.99 -3.03 7.94
C GLU A 203 7.87 -4.08 7.25
N HIS A 204 7.31 -4.83 6.29
CA HIS A 204 8.08 -5.80 5.53
C HIS A 204 9.21 -5.17 4.72
N LEU A 205 8.94 -4.03 4.05
CA LEU A 205 9.96 -3.32 3.29
C LEU A 205 11.08 -2.79 4.20
N ALA A 206 10.74 -2.17 5.33
CA ALA A 206 11.74 -1.67 6.27
C ALA A 206 12.61 -2.78 6.82
N ASN A 207 11.99 -3.89 7.27
CA ASN A 207 12.70 -5.03 7.82
C ASN A 207 13.59 -5.71 6.77
N GLN A 208 13.16 -5.80 5.51
CA GLN A 208 14.01 -6.36 4.45
C GLN A 208 15.19 -5.45 4.15
N LEU A 209 14.96 -4.13 4.03
CA LEU A 209 16.04 -3.18 3.79
C LEU A 209 17.05 -3.14 4.95
N GLU A 210 16.62 -3.32 6.20
CA GLU A 210 17.55 -3.47 7.34
C GLU A 210 18.39 -4.74 7.22
N ARG A 211 17.79 -5.87 6.83
CA ARG A 211 18.56 -7.11 6.57
C ARG A 211 19.56 -6.95 5.44
N ASP A 212 19.23 -6.13 4.43
CA ASP A 212 20.10 -5.80 3.30
C ASP A 212 21.16 -4.74 3.67
N GLY A 213 21.27 -4.35 4.96
CA GLY A 213 22.28 -3.45 5.48
C GLY A 213 21.95 -1.95 5.37
N HIS A 214 20.69 -1.60 5.05
CA HIS A 214 20.25 -0.21 5.02
C HIS A 214 19.87 0.30 6.41
N ALA A 215 20.40 1.46 6.82
CA ALA A 215 20.01 2.13 8.06
C ALA A 215 18.63 2.78 7.90
N VAL A 216 17.63 2.21 8.57
CA VAL A 216 16.23 2.68 8.56
C VAL A 216 15.96 3.58 9.77
N GLU A 217 15.28 4.69 9.55
CA GLU A 217 14.72 5.55 10.59
C GLU A 217 13.20 5.47 10.55
N ARG A 218 12.60 4.92 11.64
CA ARG A 218 11.14 4.81 11.76
C ARG A 218 10.54 6.05 12.42
N TYR A 219 9.40 6.53 11.91
CA TYR A 219 8.67 7.68 12.48
C TYR A 219 7.16 7.47 12.31
N GLY A 220 6.41 7.53 13.38
CA GLY A 220 4.96 7.28 13.36
C GLY A 220 4.65 5.96 12.65
N THR A 221 3.90 6.04 11.54
CA THR A 221 3.57 4.87 10.70
C THR A 221 4.46 4.74 9.46
N GLY A 222 5.51 5.53 9.35
CA GLY A 222 6.40 5.59 8.18
C GLY A 222 7.85 5.25 8.53
N PHE A 223 8.69 5.26 7.51
CA PHE A 223 10.14 5.19 7.66
C PHE A 223 10.86 5.91 6.52
N SER A 224 12.12 6.22 6.72
CA SER A 224 13.06 6.69 5.70
C SER A 224 14.41 5.98 5.82
N LEU A 225 15.22 6.05 4.78
CA LEU A 225 16.61 5.62 4.83
C LEU A 225 17.47 6.78 5.32
N LYS A 226 18.22 6.57 6.40
CA LYS A 226 19.07 7.61 7.01
C LYS A 226 20.12 8.20 6.04
N ALA A 227 20.55 7.40 5.05
CA ALA A 227 21.51 7.81 4.05
C ALA A 227 20.96 8.84 3.04
N ILE A 228 19.66 9.05 2.96
CA ILE A 228 19.04 10.01 2.06
C ILE A 228 18.49 11.19 2.89
N PRO A 229 19.15 12.36 2.82
CA PRO A 229 18.71 13.57 3.50
C PRO A 229 17.34 14.05 3.00
N ARG A 230 16.60 14.75 3.84
CA ARG A 230 15.24 15.22 3.53
C ARG A 230 15.17 16.26 2.41
N ASP A 231 16.18 17.08 2.27
CA ASP A 231 16.33 18.03 1.15
C ASP A 231 16.46 17.31 -0.19
N ILE A 232 17.23 16.20 -0.23
CA ILE A 232 17.33 15.33 -1.40
C ILE A 232 15.98 14.63 -1.68
N GLU A 233 15.32 14.07 -0.67
CA GLU A 233 13.95 13.53 -0.86
C GLU A 233 13.00 14.59 -1.44
N ARG A 234 13.08 15.83 -0.97
CA ARG A 234 12.24 16.93 -1.45
C ARG A 234 12.57 17.31 -2.88
N ALA A 235 13.84 17.41 -3.25
CA ALA A 235 14.26 17.71 -4.60
C ALA A 235 13.71 16.70 -5.62
N PHE A 236 13.77 15.41 -5.29
CA PHE A 236 13.19 14.33 -6.09
C PHE A 236 11.68 14.11 -5.89
N SER A 237 10.95 15.08 -5.35
CA SER A 237 9.51 15.03 -5.13
C SER A 237 8.76 16.12 -5.88
N LYS A 238 9.14 16.41 -7.14
CA LYS A 238 8.57 17.48 -7.99
C LYS A 238 7.04 17.35 -8.11
N ARG A 239 6.57 16.12 -8.30
CA ARG A 239 5.12 15.86 -8.33
C ARG A 239 4.41 16.27 -7.06
N ARG A 240 4.98 15.98 -5.91
CA ARG A 240 4.41 16.36 -4.60
C ARG A 240 4.42 17.86 -4.41
N GLN A 241 5.50 18.53 -4.77
CA GLN A 241 5.62 19.98 -4.69
C GLN A 241 4.58 20.68 -5.58
N ALA A 242 4.41 20.21 -6.83
CA ALA A 242 3.40 20.76 -7.74
C ALA A 242 1.97 20.61 -7.18
N ILE A 243 1.64 19.48 -6.55
CA ILE A 243 0.35 19.25 -5.91
C ILE A 243 0.16 20.18 -4.70
N GLU A 244 1.17 20.32 -3.85
CA GLU A 244 1.15 21.20 -2.68
C GLU A 244 0.98 22.66 -3.08
N GLN A 245 1.74 23.11 -4.07
CA GLN A 245 1.62 24.47 -4.61
C GLN A 245 0.22 24.74 -5.19
N ALA A 246 -0.33 23.81 -5.95
CA ALA A 246 -1.70 23.95 -6.46
C ALA A 246 -2.73 23.93 -5.33
N ALA A 247 -2.56 23.09 -4.32
CA ALA A 247 -3.45 23.04 -3.17
C ALA A 247 -3.42 24.38 -2.41
N ASP A 248 -2.26 24.97 -2.22
CA ASP A 248 -2.12 26.29 -1.58
C ASP A 248 -2.76 27.40 -2.43
N THR A 249 -2.51 27.43 -3.73
CA THR A 249 -3.09 28.39 -4.66
C THR A 249 -4.62 28.38 -4.66
N TYR A 250 -5.22 27.19 -4.59
CA TYR A 250 -6.69 27.03 -4.61
C TYR A 250 -7.32 26.90 -3.22
N GLY A 251 -6.55 27.04 -2.15
CA GLY A 251 -7.04 26.92 -0.77
C GLY A 251 -7.53 25.54 -0.37
N TYR A 252 -7.02 24.48 -1.01
CA TYR A 252 -7.41 23.10 -0.73
C TYR A 252 -6.72 22.56 0.53
N ARG A 253 -7.49 22.33 1.60
CA ARG A 253 -6.97 21.83 2.91
C ARG A 253 -7.47 20.44 3.27
N THR A 254 -8.36 19.86 2.48
CA THR A 254 -8.94 18.53 2.73
C THR A 254 -8.29 17.45 1.86
N PRO A 255 -8.37 16.15 2.24
CA PRO A 255 -7.90 15.06 1.39
C PRO A 255 -8.51 15.09 -0.02
N LYS A 256 -9.81 15.39 -0.13
CA LYS A 256 -10.50 15.55 -1.43
C LYS A 256 -9.98 16.75 -2.23
N GLY A 257 -9.66 17.85 -1.56
CA GLY A 257 -9.02 19.01 -2.18
C GLY A 257 -7.63 18.66 -2.73
N MET A 258 -6.84 17.87 -2.00
CA MET A 258 -5.54 17.38 -2.48
C MET A 258 -5.66 16.47 -3.71
N GLU A 259 -6.73 15.65 -3.79
CA GLU A 259 -7.02 14.86 -5.00
C GLU A 259 -7.35 15.78 -6.20
N LEU A 260 -8.11 16.84 -5.99
CA LEU A 260 -8.41 17.84 -7.03
C LEU A 260 -7.13 18.57 -7.48
N ALA A 261 -6.26 18.97 -6.55
CA ALA A 261 -4.96 19.56 -6.88
C ALA A 261 -4.11 18.60 -7.72
N ALA A 262 -4.10 17.31 -7.36
CA ALA A 262 -3.41 16.29 -8.11
C ALA A 262 -3.98 16.08 -9.53
N LEU A 263 -5.30 16.21 -9.71
CA LEU A 263 -5.92 16.15 -11.03
C LEU A 263 -5.59 17.39 -11.87
N ARG A 264 -5.65 18.59 -11.30
CA ARG A 264 -5.36 19.86 -11.98
C ARG A 264 -3.91 19.98 -12.45
N THR A 265 -2.98 19.44 -11.67
CA THR A 265 -1.55 19.45 -12.01
C THR A 265 -1.12 18.26 -12.86
N ARG A 266 -2.08 17.48 -13.36
CA ARG A 266 -1.78 16.26 -14.13
C ARG A 266 -1.29 16.63 -15.53
N GLN A 267 0.01 16.52 -15.74
CA GLN A 267 0.61 16.67 -17.07
C GLN A 267 0.47 15.41 -17.91
N ALA A 268 0.58 15.56 -19.24
CA ALA A 268 0.71 14.42 -20.14
C ALA A 268 1.99 13.64 -19.84
N LYS A 269 1.97 12.34 -20.05
CA LYS A 269 3.15 11.50 -19.93
C LYS A 269 4.18 11.92 -20.99
N ARG A 270 5.45 12.00 -20.59
CA ARG A 270 6.58 12.31 -21.47
C ARG A 270 7.51 11.11 -21.48
N PRO A 271 7.40 10.21 -22.48
CA PRO A 271 8.27 9.04 -22.56
C PRO A 271 9.74 9.44 -22.65
N ARG A 272 10.60 8.73 -21.92
CA ARG A 272 12.07 8.88 -21.99
C ARG A 272 12.71 7.50 -21.90
N GLU A 273 13.90 7.38 -22.47
CA GLU A 273 14.71 6.17 -22.31
C GLU A 273 15.10 5.96 -20.85
N ARG A 274 15.03 4.71 -20.38
CA ARG A 274 15.36 4.34 -19.00
C ARG A 274 16.78 4.76 -18.63
N ALA A 275 17.76 4.48 -19.49
CA ALA A 275 19.14 4.89 -19.28
C ALA A 275 19.30 6.41 -19.13
N ALA A 276 18.60 7.19 -19.95
CA ALA A 276 18.60 8.65 -19.89
C ALA A 276 18.00 9.18 -18.58
N LEU A 277 16.98 8.51 -18.01
CA LEU A 277 16.43 8.87 -16.71
C LEU A 277 17.43 8.65 -15.58
N PHE A 278 18.12 7.50 -15.55
CA PHE A 278 19.16 7.25 -14.55
C PHE A 278 20.30 8.27 -14.63
N GLN A 279 20.73 8.62 -15.84
CA GLN A 279 21.74 9.66 -16.04
C GLN A 279 21.27 11.04 -15.54
N ALA A 280 20.01 11.40 -15.84
CA ALA A 280 19.40 12.64 -15.38
C ALA A 280 19.32 12.70 -13.84
N TRP A 281 18.87 11.62 -13.18
CA TRP A 281 18.80 11.56 -11.72
C TRP A 281 20.17 11.64 -11.06
N GLN A 282 21.18 10.98 -11.63
CA GLN A 282 22.55 11.08 -11.14
C GLN A 282 23.15 12.48 -11.33
N ALA A 283 22.88 13.13 -12.47
CA ALA A 283 23.30 14.50 -12.71
C ALA A 283 22.63 15.49 -11.74
N GLU A 284 21.33 15.35 -11.52
CA GLU A 284 20.57 16.15 -10.55
C GLU A 284 21.12 15.98 -9.13
N ALA A 285 21.39 14.74 -8.69
CA ALA A 285 21.98 14.47 -7.38
C ALA A 285 23.34 15.14 -7.20
N ARG A 286 24.22 15.08 -8.22
CA ARG A 286 25.52 15.77 -8.19
C ARG A 286 25.37 17.29 -8.09
N THR A 287 24.44 17.88 -8.83
CA THR A 287 24.17 19.33 -8.77
C THR A 287 23.71 19.75 -7.37
N LEU A 288 23.02 18.86 -6.65
CA LEU A 288 22.61 19.07 -5.26
C LEU A 288 23.74 18.76 -4.25
N GLY A 289 24.93 18.45 -4.70
CA GLY A 289 26.07 18.08 -3.85
C GLY A 289 25.91 16.70 -3.16
N PHE A 290 25.00 15.87 -3.66
CA PHE A 290 24.73 14.55 -3.11
C PHE A 290 25.52 13.48 -3.86
N ASP A 291 26.40 12.76 -3.13
CA ASP A 291 27.21 11.67 -3.65
C ASP A 291 26.70 10.32 -3.11
N VAL A 292 26.30 9.46 -4.03
CA VAL A 292 25.80 8.11 -3.73
C VAL A 292 26.87 7.23 -3.08
N ALA A 293 28.12 7.33 -3.51
CA ALA A 293 29.20 6.53 -2.94
C ALA A 293 29.42 6.90 -1.46
N ARG A 294 29.38 8.20 -1.16
CA ARG A 294 29.46 8.69 0.23
C ARG A 294 28.24 8.27 1.04
N ALA A 295 27.04 8.31 0.48
CA ALA A 295 25.81 7.83 1.15
C ALA A 295 25.90 6.34 1.49
N ARG A 296 26.47 5.53 0.61
CA ARG A 296 26.71 4.09 0.83
C ARG A 296 27.75 3.83 1.92
N GLN A 297 28.84 4.60 1.94
CA GLN A 297 29.85 4.49 2.99
C GLN A 297 29.29 4.85 4.37
N LEU A 298 28.50 5.92 4.47
CA LEU A 298 27.81 6.29 5.71
C LEU A 298 26.83 5.20 6.16
N GLN A 299 26.14 4.56 5.21
CA GLN A 299 25.27 3.41 5.51
C GLN A 299 26.06 2.24 6.12
N ALA A 300 27.17 1.86 5.49
CA ALA A 300 28.01 0.77 5.98
C ALA A 300 28.56 1.05 7.39
N GLN A 301 28.98 2.29 7.67
CA GLN A 301 29.48 2.71 8.98
C GLN A 301 28.39 2.66 10.05
N VAL A 302 27.17 3.12 9.75
CA VAL A 302 26.04 3.08 10.68
C VAL A 302 25.58 1.64 10.91
N GLY A 303 25.59 0.79 9.89
CA GLY A 303 25.28 -0.64 10.00
C GLY A 303 26.29 -1.38 10.88
N ALA A 304 27.59 -1.11 10.74
CA ALA A 304 28.63 -1.69 11.56
C ALA A 304 28.52 -1.26 13.06
N GLN A 305 28.16 0.00 13.32
CA GLN A 305 27.99 0.51 14.69
C GLN A 305 26.74 -0.09 15.38
N THR A 306 25.67 -0.39 14.64
CA THR A 306 24.47 -1.03 15.22
C THR A 306 24.68 -2.51 15.52
N GLN A 307 25.56 -3.20 14.81
CA GLN A 307 25.93 -4.59 15.10
C GLN A 307 26.89 -4.71 16.30
N HIS A 308 27.55 -3.63 16.70
CA HIS A 308 28.56 -3.61 17.76
C HIS A 308 28.03 -3.10 19.11
N VAL A 309 26.71 -2.99 19.30
CA VAL A 309 26.13 -2.82 20.64
C VAL A 309 26.18 -4.19 21.31
N PRO A 310 27.14 -4.44 22.25
CA PRO A 310 27.13 -5.69 23.00
C PRO A 310 25.78 -5.77 23.69
N ALA A 311 25.15 -6.93 23.60
CA ALA A 311 23.95 -7.22 24.36
C ALA A 311 24.29 -6.85 25.82
N ARG A 312 23.69 -5.77 26.32
CA ARG A 312 23.79 -5.44 27.73
C ARG A 312 23.23 -6.65 28.44
N THR A 313 24.12 -7.48 28.95
CA THR A 313 23.81 -8.51 29.91
C THR A 313 23.12 -7.79 31.06
N HIS A 314 21.82 -7.87 31.13
CA HIS A 314 21.07 -7.58 32.32
C HIS A 314 21.54 -8.58 33.37
N GLN A 315 22.60 -8.22 34.12
CA GLN A 315 22.82 -8.83 35.39
C GLN A 315 21.56 -8.59 36.22
N ALA A 316 20.79 -9.64 36.35
CA ALA A 316 19.63 -9.70 37.21
C ALA A 316 20.08 -9.34 38.62
N ARG A 317 19.87 -8.10 39.01
CA ARG A 317 19.81 -7.74 40.43
C ARG A 317 18.52 -8.36 40.97
N THR A 318 18.67 -9.52 41.55
CA THR A 318 17.66 -10.15 42.42
C THR A 318 17.19 -9.17 43.48
N ARG A 319 16.04 -8.58 43.27
CA ARG A 319 15.15 -8.08 44.33
C ARG A 319 13.73 -8.34 43.86
N SER A 320 13.15 -9.44 44.35
CA SER A 320 11.69 -9.63 44.42
C SER A 320 11.05 -8.54 45.28
N PRO A 321 9.81 -8.13 44.98
CA PRO A 321 8.69 -8.96 45.39
C PRO A 321 7.72 -9.26 44.21
N ALA A 322 7.14 -10.44 44.27
CA ALA A 322 6.11 -10.95 43.38
C ALA A 322 4.94 -9.96 43.26
N ARG A 323 4.73 -9.40 42.06
CA ARG A 323 3.47 -8.76 41.72
C ARG A 323 2.51 -9.89 41.31
N ILE A 324 1.62 -10.24 42.23
CA ILE A 324 0.52 -11.15 42.01
C ILE A 324 -0.34 -10.53 40.90
N LEU A 325 -0.43 -11.21 39.75
CA LEU A 325 -1.38 -10.87 38.71
C LEU A 325 -2.80 -11.12 39.25
N PRO A 326 -3.74 -10.18 39.10
CA PRO A 326 -5.10 -10.37 39.56
C PRO A 326 -5.75 -11.56 38.84
N SER A 327 -6.50 -12.38 39.57
CA SER A 327 -7.21 -13.52 39.02
C SER A 327 -8.24 -13.08 37.96
N ALA A 328 -8.63 -13.97 37.04
CA ALA A 328 -9.64 -13.70 36.02
C ALA A 328 -10.94 -13.14 36.62
N GLN A 329 -11.33 -13.54 37.84
CA GLN A 329 -12.47 -13.01 38.56
C GLN A 329 -12.31 -11.55 38.98
N GLN A 330 -11.10 -11.12 39.37
CA GLN A 330 -10.80 -9.71 39.70
C GLN A 330 -10.82 -8.80 38.46
N LEU A 331 -10.40 -9.30 37.32
CA LEU A 331 -10.52 -8.59 36.02
C LEU A 331 -11.99 -8.44 35.58
N ILE A 332 -12.82 -9.47 35.74
CA ILE A 332 -14.26 -9.42 35.44
C ILE A 332 -14.95 -8.42 36.35
N SER A 333 -14.62 -8.36 37.64
CA SER A 333 -15.17 -7.37 38.58
C SER A 333 -14.77 -5.93 38.22
N ALA A 334 -13.54 -5.70 37.78
CA ALA A 334 -13.08 -4.38 37.38
C ALA A 334 -13.79 -3.89 36.09
N ILE A 335 -14.04 -4.79 35.13
CA ILE A 335 -14.79 -4.49 33.91
C ILE A 335 -16.27 -4.17 34.23
N ALA A 336 -16.89 -4.87 35.17
CA ALA A 336 -18.27 -4.63 35.59
C ALA A 336 -18.43 -3.27 36.31
N VAL A 337 -17.45 -2.82 37.09
CA VAL A 337 -17.43 -1.50 37.73
C VAL A 337 -17.24 -0.38 36.69
N ALA A 338 -16.35 -0.57 35.70
CA ALA A 338 -16.15 0.39 34.60
C ALA A 338 -17.40 0.53 33.72
N SER A 339 -18.11 -0.57 33.47
CA SER A 339 -19.37 -0.56 32.69
C SER A 339 -20.50 0.20 33.39
N ARG A 340 -20.61 0.08 34.74
CA ARG A 340 -21.59 0.83 35.54
C ARG A 340 -21.31 2.33 35.57
N ALA A 341 -20.03 2.73 35.61
CA ALA A 341 -19.63 4.13 35.55
C ALA A 341 -19.97 4.78 34.19
N SER A 342 -19.81 4.04 33.09
CA SER A 342 -20.18 4.51 31.74
C SER A 342 -21.68 4.72 31.57
N SER A 343 -22.52 3.82 32.14
CA SER A 343 -23.97 3.96 32.10
C SER A 343 -24.50 5.14 32.93
N SER A 344 -23.83 5.46 34.03
CA SER A 344 -24.12 6.64 34.86
C SER A 344 -23.85 7.96 34.10
N MET A 345 -22.76 8.02 33.36
CA MET A 345 -22.41 9.22 32.55
C MET A 345 -23.39 9.47 31.40
N GLN A 346 -23.91 8.42 30.75
CA GLN A 346 -24.93 8.58 29.73
C GLN A 346 -26.25 9.09 30.29
N GLY A 347 -26.66 8.67 31.47
CA GLY A 347 -27.85 9.18 32.17
C GLY A 347 -27.75 10.66 32.53
N VAL A 348 -26.56 11.15 32.90
CA VAL A 348 -26.31 12.57 33.19
C VAL A 348 -26.36 13.42 31.92
N GLN A 349 -25.81 12.93 30.79
CA GLN A 349 -25.87 13.65 29.52
C GLN A 349 -27.28 13.78 28.96
N ILE A 350 -28.14 12.77 29.13
CA ILE A 350 -29.56 12.82 28.71
C ILE A 350 -30.31 13.87 29.54
N LYS A 351 -30.14 13.89 30.85
CA LYS A 351 -30.78 14.90 31.73
C LYS A 351 -30.33 16.35 31.44
N LEU A 352 -29.06 16.54 31.08
CA LEU A 352 -28.54 17.86 30.70
C LEU A 352 -29.11 18.35 29.37
N ARG A 353 -29.32 17.45 28.39
CA ARG A 353 -29.97 17.80 27.12
C ARG A 353 -31.46 18.12 27.27
N GLN A 354 -32.19 17.39 28.14
CA GLN A 354 -33.58 17.69 28.43
C GLN A 354 -33.75 19.06 29.10
N LYS A 355 -32.89 19.39 30.06
CA LYS A 355 -32.92 20.70 30.75
C LYS A 355 -32.51 21.90 29.86
N ALA A 356 -31.70 21.65 28.83
CA ALA A 356 -31.38 22.66 27.82
C ALA A 356 -32.56 22.95 26.88
N ALA A 357 -33.28 21.88 26.47
CA ALA A 357 -34.48 22.02 25.61
C ALA A 357 -35.64 22.72 26.33
N GLU A 358 -35.84 22.50 27.63
CA GLU A 358 -36.84 23.20 28.43
C GLU A 358 -36.53 24.70 28.56
N ARG A 359 -35.27 25.12 28.67
CA ARG A 359 -34.85 26.52 28.71
C ARG A 359 -35.02 27.27 27.41
N ASP A 360 -34.97 26.61 26.28
CA ASP A 360 -35.20 27.24 24.97
C ASP A 360 -36.69 27.44 24.71
N GLN A 361 -37.59 26.56 25.19
CA GLN A 361 -39.05 26.74 25.12
C GLN A 361 -39.56 27.87 26.01
N ASP A 362 -38.91 28.15 27.15
CA ASP A 362 -39.28 29.27 28.02
C ASP A 362 -38.76 30.66 27.51
N ARG A 363 -37.91 30.67 26.48
CA ARG A 363 -37.45 31.93 25.82
C ARG A 363 -38.29 32.35 24.61
N GLU A 364 -39.12 31.43 24.11
CA GLU A 364 -40.04 31.72 22.99
C GLU A 364 -41.50 32.02 23.44
N ARG A 365 -41.73 32.12 24.77
CA ARG A 365 -42.95 32.64 25.36
C ARG A 365 -42.65 34.04 25.99
#